data_2a2d36a6e017831c8b4a779df45bdaaf
#
_entry.id   2a2d36a6e017831c8b4a779df45bdaaf
#
_cell.length_a   1.000
_cell.length_b   1.000
_cell.length_c   1.000
_cell.angle_alpha   90.00
_cell.angle_beta   90.00
_cell.angle_gamma   90.00
#
_symmetry.space_group_name_H-M   'P 1'
#
loop_
_entity.id
_entity.type
_entity.pdbx_description
1 polymer ?
#
loop_
_entity_poly.entity_id
_entity_poly.type
_entity_poly.pdbx_seq_one_letter_code
_entity_poly.pdbx_strand_id
1 'polypeptide(L)'
;MKPDHWPAAFTARIAQEMREARKAAGLTMGEVAHGCADRGLTEITEQSVKNLESGRKASMTIADFVVLADVLGVPPVTLLFPLGTSATVEVLPGQEVSTWDALAWFTGETPVDQPAPEGTARDVLDVFRNHGDLVAAATASTSLAKERRRAASTTLDRARRATLLQRAEGYEEHAFEDCQELRAFRSRMRARSLVPPALPDELAFVDQPETETHVEDSE
;
A
#
# COMPACT_ATOMS: atom_id res chain seq x y z
N MET A 1 -25.86 8.37 -22.12
CA MET A 1 -24.80 9.39 -22.38
C MET A 1 -24.06 8.99 -23.66
N LYS A 2 -23.73 9.92 -24.56
CA LYS A 2 -22.99 9.56 -25.77
C LYS A 2 -21.55 9.18 -25.39
N PRO A 3 -20.96 8.09 -25.95
CA PRO A 3 -19.60 7.63 -25.59
C PRO A 3 -18.51 8.70 -25.79
N ASP A 4 -18.75 9.69 -26.64
CA ASP A 4 -17.80 10.78 -26.92
C ASP A 4 -17.60 11.76 -25.74
N HIS A 5 -18.40 11.72 -24.71
CA HIS A 5 -18.32 12.63 -23.55
C HIS A 5 -17.63 12.02 -22.31
N TRP A 6 -17.41 10.70 -22.29
CA TRP A 6 -16.82 10.05 -21.11
C TRP A 6 -15.42 10.58 -20.74
N PRO A 7 -14.44 10.77 -21.66
CA PRO A 7 -13.11 11.26 -21.29
C PRO A 7 -13.15 12.63 -20.63
N ALA A 8 -14.02 13.52 -21.13
CA ALA A 8 -14.17 14.86 -20.57
C ALA A 8 -14.86 14.82 -19.18
N ALA A 9 -15.89 13.99 -19.02
CA ALA A 9 -16.56 13.79 -17.75
C ALA A 9 -15.62 13.15 -16.70
N PHE A 10 -14.81 12.18 -17.13
CA PHE A 10 -13.79 11.54 -16.27
C PHE A 10 -12.76 12.57 -15.78
N THR A 11 -12.19 13.37 -16.68
CA THR A 11 -11.23 14.43 -16.33
C THR A 11 -11.86 15.50 -15.44
N ALA A 12 -13.10 15.91 -15.69
CA ALA A 12 -13.81 16.88 -14.88
C ALA A 12 -14.05 16.39 -13.44
N ARG A 13 -14.36 15.11 -13.28
CA ARG A 13 -14.48 14.48 -11.96
C ARG A 13 -13.15 14.53 -11.20
N ILE A 14 -12.04 14.13 -11.83
CA ILE A 14 -10.71 14.21 -11.21
C ILE A 14 -10.37 15.64 -10.81
N ALA A 15 -10.64 16.61 -11.68
CA ALA A 15 -10.40 18.02 -11.39
C ALA A 15 -11.23 18.55 -10.20
N GLN A 16 -12.46 18.06 -10.05
CA GLN A 16 -13.30 18.36 -8.89
C GLN A 16 -12.71 17.77 -7.59
N GLU A 17 -12.30 16.51 -7.61
CA GLU A 17 -11.66 15.88 -6.43
C GLU A 17 -10.34 16.58 -6.06
N MET A 18 -9.53 16.97 -7.04
CA MET A 18 -8.32 17.78 -6.81
C MET A 18 -8.64 19.12 -6.15
N ARG A 19 -9.71 19.79 -6.62
CA ARG A 19 -10.16 21.07 -6.03
C ARG A 19 -10.60 20.88 -4.58
N GLU A 20 -11.34 19.84 -4.27
CA GLU A 20 -11.78 19.57 -2.89
C GLU A 20 -10.57 19.19 -2.00
N ALA A 21 -9.64 18.35 -2.49
CA ALA A 21 -8.41 18.02 -1.78
C ALA A 21 -7.56 19.27 -1.50
N ARG A 22 -7.40 20.18 -2.49
CA ARG A 22 -6.69 21.45 -2.31
C ARG A 22 -7.32 22.30 -1.22
N LYS A 23 -8.65 22.45 -1.24
CA LYS A 23 -9.37 23.21 -0.20
C LYS A 23 -9.21 22.60 1.18
N ALA A 24 -9.32 21.27 1.27
CA ALA A 24 -9.14 20.54 2.52
C ALA A 24 -7.73 20.72 3.09
N ALA A 25 -6.70 20.77 2.22
CA ALA A 25 -5.33 21.08 2.59
C ALA A 25 -5.08 22.56 2.90
N GLY A 26 -6.05 23.44 2.68
CA GLY A 26 -5.92 24.89 2.89
C GLY A 26 -5.00 25.59 1.87
N LEU A 27 -4.70 24.94 0.74
CA LEU A 27 -3.76 25.45 -0.25
C LEU A 27 -4.43 26.41 -1.23
N THR A 28 -3.72 27.47 -1.62
CA THR A 28 -4.03 28.31 -2.76
C THR A 28 -3.62 27.63 -4.07
N MET A 29 -4.15 28.09 -5.20
CA MET A 29 -3.72 27.60 -6.53
C MET A 29 -2.24 27.93 -6.80
N GLY A 30 -1.76 29.06 -6.30
CA GLY A 30 -0.35 29.47 -6.40
C GLY A 30 0.57 28.53 -5.63
N GLU A 31 0.21 28.14 -4.41
CA GLU A 31 0.97 27.18 -3.59
C GLU A 31 1.02 25.80 -4.25
N VAL A 32 -0.09 25.35 -4.86
CA VAL A 32 -0.08 24.09 -5.63
C VAL A 32 0.86 24.20 -6.84
N ALA A 33 0.82 25.29 -7.59
CA ALA A 33 1.74 25.51 -8.71
C ALA A 33 3.20 25.55 -8.26
N HIS A 34 3.50 26.19 -7.12
CA HIS A 34 4.84 26.21 -6.53
C HIS A 34 5.30 24.82 -6.12
N GLY A 35 4.46 24.07 -5.42
CA GLY A 35 4.73 22.68 -5.05
C GLY A 35 4.99 21.75 -6.25
N CYS A 36 4.30 21.98 -7.39
CA CYS A 36 4.59 21.27 -8.63
C CYS A 36 5.95 21.65 -9.23
N ALA A 37 6.30 22.96 -9.20
CA ALA A 37 7.59 23.45 -9.68
C ALA A 37 8.75 22.88 -8.86
N ASP A 38 8.62 22.78 -7.54
CA ASP A 38 9.61 22.16 -6.64
C ASP A 38 9.85 20.67 -6.96
N ARG A 39 8.89 20.01 -7.60
CA ARG A 39 8.95 18.62 -8.10
C ARG A 39 9.36 18.51 -9.56
N GLY A 40 9.77 19.60 -10.17
CA GLY A 40 10.26 19.68 -11.54
C GLY A 40 9.19 19.89 -12.62
N LEU A 41 7.92 20.12 -12.27
CA LEU A 41 6.84 20.43 -13.22
C LEU A 41 6.54 21.92 -13.23
N THR A 42 7.46 22.72 -13.82
CA THR A 42 7.36 24.17 -13.91
C THR A 42 6.27 24.68 -14.86
N GLU A 43 5.77 23.84 -15.76
CA GLU A 43 4.67 24.14 -16.68
C GLU A 43 3.29 24.14 -15.98
N ILE A 44 3.18 23.60 -14.78
CA ILE A 44 1.96 23.70 -13.96
C ILE A 44 1.98 25.03 -13.24
N THR A 45 1.38 26.04 -13.87
CA THR A 45 1.23 27.39 -13.33
C THR A 45 -0.08 27.52 -12.55
N GLU A 46 -0.24 28.58 -11.75
CA GLU A 46 -1.50 28.93 -11.11
C GLU A 46 -2.66 29.00 -12.11
N GLN A 47 -2.42 29.54 -13.30
CA GLN A 47 -3.43 29.60 -14.36
C GLN A 47 -3.77 28.18 -14.88
N SER A 48 -2.80 27.28 -14.94
CA SER A 48 -3.04 25.88 -15.32
C SER A 48 -3.92 25.17 -14.30
N VAL A 49 -3.67 25.35 -13.01
CA VAL A 49 -4.50 24.82 -11.91
C VAL A 49 -5.92 25.38 -12.00
N LYS A 50 -6.07 26.70 -12.18
CA LYS A 50 -7.37 27.37 -12.35
C LYS A 50 -8.14 26.83 -13.56
N ASN A 51 -7.46 26.62 -14.68
CA ASN A 51 -8.08 26.08 -15.89
C ASN A 51 -8.53 24.62 -15.71
N LEU A 52 -7.73 23.83 -14.99
CA LEU A 52 -8.08 22.44 -14.64
C LEU A 52 -9.34 22.43 -13.76
N GLU A 53 -9.34 23.12 -12.62
CA GLU A 53 -10.45 23.16 -11.67
C GLU A 53 -11.73 23.77 -12.24
N SER A 54 -11.62 24.62 -13.26
CA SER A 54 -12.78 25.21 -13.96
C SER A 54 -13.30 24.38 -15.14
N GLY A 55 -12.68 23.23 -15.42
CA GLY A 55 -13.04 22.35 -16.55
C GLY A 55 -12.63 22.91 -17.92
N ARG A 56 -11.86 24.00 -17.98
CA ARG A 56 -11.36 24.56 -19.25
C ARG A 56 -10.24 23.75 -19.87
N LYS A 57 -9.46 23.03 -19.04
CA LYS A 57 -8.45 22.08 -19.48
C LYS A 57 -9.09 20.68 -19.46
N ALA A 58 -9.36 20.15 -20.65
CA ALA A 58 -10.07 18.88 -20.82
C ALA A 58 -9.16 17.64 -20.73
N SER A 59 -7.85 17.82 -20.56
CA SER A 59 -6.88 16.72 -20.50
C SER A 59 -5.77 17.03 -19.51
N MET A 60 -5.23 15.98 -18.91
CA MET A 60 -4.12 16.00 -17.96
C MET A 60 -3.22 14.81 -18.27
N THR A 61 -1.90 15.00 -18.21
CA THR A 61 -0.98 13.87 -18.32
C THR A 61 -0.94 13.06 -17.03
N ILE A 62 -0.50 11.80 -17.11
CA ILE A 62 -0.31 10.97 -15.91
C ILE A 62 0.74 11.60 -14.98
N ALA A 63 1.78 12.23 -15.54
CA ALA A 63 2.80 12.93 -14.75
C ALA A 63 2.19 14.08 -13.95
N ASP A 64 1.39 14.96 -14.62
CA ASP A 64 0.67 16.04 -13.93
C ASP A 64 -0.19 15.48 -12.78
N PHE A 65 -0.92 14.40 -13.05
CA PHE A 65 -1.84 13.77 -12.11
C PHE A 65 -1.11 13.28 -10.84
N VAL A 66 -0.02 12.54 -11.02
CA VAL A 66 0.74 11.97 -9.89
C VAL A 66 1.38 13.07 -9.04
N VAL A 67 1.99 14.08 -9.68
CA VAL A 67 2.62 15.19 -8.96
C VAL A 67 1.59 16.07 -8.25
N LEU A 68 0.44 16.33 -8.88
CA LEU A 68 -0.65 17.05 -8.22
C LEU A 68 -1.18 16.30 -7.00
N ALA A 69 -1.36 14.99 -7.09
CA ALA A 69 -1.79 14.17 -5.95
C ALA A 69 -0.80 14.25 -4.77
N ASP A 70 0.52 14.20 -5.06
CA ASP A 70 1.57 14.30 -4.05
C ASP A 70 1.61 15.71 -3.42
N VAL A 71 1.50 16.78 -4.22
CA VAL A 71 1.40 18.16 -3.70
C VAL A 71 0.17 18.35 -2.82
N LEU A 72 -0.94 17.73 -3.18
CA LEU A 72 -2.19 17.77 -2.40
C LEU A 72 -2.16 16.88 -1.16
N GLY A 73 -1.14 16.02 -1.01
CA GLY A 73 -1.00 15.10 0.11
C GLY A 73 -2.04 13.99 0.14
N VAL A 74 -2.56 13.56 -1.02
CA VAL A 74 -3.59 12.52 -1.12
C VAL A 74 -3.12 11.34 -1.97
N PRO A 75 -3.56 10.10 -1.67
CA PRO A 75 -3.29 8.97 -2.53
C PRO A 75 -3.89 9.21 -3.94
N PRO A 76 -3.13 9.04 -5.05
CA PRO A 76 -3.65 9.32 -6.39
C PRO A 76 -4.96 8.59 -6.70
N VAL A 77 -5.14 7.38 -6.21
CA VAL A 77 -6.34 6.56 -6.44
C VAL A 77 -7.61 7.21 -5.90
N THR A 78 -7.54 8.01 -4.82
CA THR A 78 -8.70 8.70 -4.24
C THR A 78 -9.20 9.87 -5.09
N LEU A 79 -8.34 10.40 -5.96
CA LEU A 79 -8.73 11.41 -6.94
C LEU A 79 -9.46 10.81 -8.15
N LEU A 80 -9.25 9.53 -8.43
CA LEU A 80 -9.95 8.80 -9.49
C LEU A 80 -11.32 8.31 -9.05
N PHE A 81 -11.42 7.87 -7.79
CA PHE A 81 -12.61 7.24 -7.23
C PHE A 81 -13.02 7.98 -5.95
N PRO A 82 -14.11 8.76 -5.97
CA PRO A 82 -14.56 9.62 -4.89
C PRO A 82 -15.18 8.81 -3.74
N LEU A 83 -14.36 8.08 -2.99
CA LEU A 83 -14.78 7.27 -1.86
C LEU A 83 -15.46 8.11 -0.79
N GLY A 84 -16.62 7.63 -0.33
CA GLY A 84 -17.38 8.28 0.73
C GLY A 84 -18.24 9.47 0.27
N THR A 85 -18.05 9.99 -0.95
CA THR A 85 -18.82 11.11 -1.51
C THR A 85 -19.76 10.68 -2.63
N SER A 86 -19.45 9.60 -3.35
CA SER A 86 -20.31 9.01 -4.38
C SER A 86 -20.45 7.51 -4.18
N ALA A 87 -21.67 6.99 -4.28
CA ALA A 87 -21.94 5.55 -4.16
C ALA A 87 -21.49 4.79 -5.41
N THR A 88 -21.62 5.40 -6.59
CA THR A 88 -21.28 4.79 -7.88
C THR A 88 -20.43 5.72 -8.73
N VAL A 89 -19.74 5.15 -9.71
CA VAL A 89 -18.88 5.87 -10.64
C VAL A 89 -18.86 5.15 -12.00
N GLU A 90 -18.88 5.92 -13.06
CA GLU A 90 -18.65 5.39 -14.40
C GLU A 90 -17.13 5.16 -14.59
N VAL A 91 -16.72 3.89 -14.49
CA VAL A 91 -15.30 3.47 -14.56
C VAL A 91 -14.79 3.37 -16.00
N LEU A 92 -15.63 2.91 -16.90
CA LEU A 92 -15.42 2.86 -18.36
C LEU A 92 -16.70 3.36 -19.07
N PRO A 93 -16.62 3.72 -20.35
CA PRO A 93 -17.79 4.20 -21.08
C PRO A 93 -19.00 3.28 -20.97
N GLY A 94 -20.08 3.76 -20.33
CA GLY A 94 -21.30 3.00 -20.12
C GLY A 94 -21.24 1.95 -19.00
N GLN A 95 -20.13 1.87 -18.25
CA GLN A 95 -19.98 0.93 -17.14
C GLN A 95 -19.97 1.70 -15.81
N GLU A 96 -21.12 1.73 -15.16
CA GLU A 96 -21.30 2.29 -13.83
C GLU A 96 -21.23 1.16 -12.79
N VAL A 97 -20.35 1.31 -11.81
CA VAL A 97 -20.15 0.34 -10.72
C VAL A 97 -20.07 1.08 -9.39
N SER A 98 -20.09 0.35 -8.27
CA SER A 98 -19.84 0.99 -6.97
C SER A 98 -18.45 1.63 -6.96
N THR A 99 -18.29 2.74 -6.24
CA THR A 99 -16.98 3.43 -6.16
C THR A 99 -15.92 2.53 -5.56
N TRP A 100 -16.30 1.65 -4.63
CA TRP A 100 -15.39 0.67 -4.04
C TRP A 100 -14.95 -0.39 -5.07
N ASP A 101 -15.88 -0.96 -5.84
CA ASP A 101 -15.54 -1.96 -6.86
C ASP A 101 -14.69 -1.37 -7.98
N ALA A 102 -14.93 -0.09 -8.34
CA ALA A 102 -14.11 0.64 -9.29
C ALA A 102 -12.65 0.77 -8.80
N LEU A 103 -12.46 1.11 -7.52
CA LEU A 103 -11.14 1.18 -6.90
C LEU A 103 -10.48 -0.20 -6.88
N ALA A 104 -11.18 -1.23 -6.40
CA ALA A 104 -10.69 -2.60 -6.33
C ALA A 104 -10.30 -3.15 -7.72
N TRP A 105 -11.09 -2.85 -8.74
CA TRP A 105 -10.76 -3.17 -10.12
C TRP A 105 -9.48 -2.45 -10.59
N PHE A 106 -9.37 -1.15 -10.32
CA PHE A 106 -8.22 -0.34 -10.73
C PHE A 106 -6.92 -0.79 -10.06
N THR A 107 -7.00 -1.14 -8.80
CA THR A 107 -5.85 -1.66 -8.04
C THR A 107 -5.59 -3.14 -8.30
N GLY A 108 -6.46 -3.82 -9.07
CA GLY A 108 -6.30 -5.23 -9.44
C GLY A 108 -6.70 -6.20 -8.32
N GLU A 109 -7.59 -5.82 -7.40
CA GLU A 109 -8.07 -6.69 -6.32
C GLU A 109 -9.23 -7.58 -6.76
N THR A 110 -9.94 -7.22 -7.81
CA THR A 110 -11.05 -7.98 -8.36
C THR A 110 -10.71 -8.61 -9.72
N PRO A 111 -11.33 -9.76 -10.06
CA PRO A 111 -12.19 -10.62 -9.25
C PRO A 111 -11.37 -11.47 -8.26
N VAL A 112 -11.89 -11.62 -7.05
CA VAL A 112 -11.23 -12.36 -5.95
C VAL A 112 -11.37 -13.88 -6.13
N ASP A 113 -12.35 -14.34 -6.90
CA ASP A 113 -12.84 -15.72 -6.87
C ASP A 113 -12.02 -16.73 -7.69
N GLN A 114 -11.04 -16.28 -8.47
CA GLN A 114 -10.18 -17.16 -9.24
C GLN A 114 -8.72 -16.69 -9.14
N PRO A 115 -7.80 -17.57 -8.71
CA PRO A 115 -6.38 -17.25 -8.75
C PRO A 115 -5.96 -16.94 -10.19
N ALA A 116 -5.17 -15.91 -10.35
CA ALA A 116 -4.64 -15.56 -11.65
C ALA A 116 -3.69 -16.66 -12.16
N PRO A 117 -3.71 -16.99 -13.47
CA PRO A 117 -2.74 -17.93 -14.02
C PRO A 117 -1.32 -17.48 -13.74
N GLU A 118 -0.45 -18.43 -13.39
CA GLU A 118 0.95 -18.15 -13.03
C GLU A 118 1.69 -17.39 -14.14
N GLY A 119 2.49 -16.41 -13.73
CA GLY A 119 3.28 -15.56 -14.64
C GLY A 119 2.50 -14.39 -15.28
N THR A 120 1.20 -14.26 -15.00
CA THR A 120 0.44 -13.08 -15.44
C THR A 120 0.76 -11.87 -14.56
N ALA A 121 0.54 -10.65 -15.09
CA ALA A 121 0.72 -9.42 -14.32
C ALA A 121 -0.15 -9.39 -13.04
N ARG A 122 -1.34 -10.00 -13.08
CA ARG A 122 -2.23 -10.14 -11.93
C ARG A 122 -1.64 -11.08 -10.88
N ASP A 123 -1.16 -12.25 -11.28
CA ASP A 123 -0.50 -13.19 -10.38
C ASP A 123 0.73 -12.56 -9.70
N VAL A 124 1.56 -11.85 -10.45
CA VAL A 124 2.71 -11.12 -9.88
C VAL A 124 2.24 -10.10 -8.83
N LEU A 125 1.20 -9.33 -9.12
CA LEU A 125 0.64 -8.37 -8.17
C LEU A 125 0.15 -9.06 -6.88
N ASP A 126 -0.56 -10.18 -7.02
CA ASP A 126 -1.06 -10.96 -5.88
C ASP A 126 0.08 -11.56 -5.04
N VAL A 127 1.17 -12.00 -5.68
CA VAL A 127 2.40 -12.44 -4.97
C VAL A 127 2.99 -11.33 -4.13
N PHE A 128 3.10 -10.11 -4.67
CA PHE A 128 3.66 -8.98 -3.91
C PHE A 128 2.74 -8.51 -2.77
N ARG A 129 1.41 -8.62 -2.92
CA ARG A 129 0.45 -8.36 -1.82
C ARG A 129 0.58 -9.38 -0.71
N ASN A 130 0.56 -10.66 -1.06
CA ASN A 130 0.75 -11.75 -0.10
C ASN A 130 2.08 -11.62 0.64
N HIS A 131 3.16 -11.19 -0.04
CA HIS A 131 4.41 -10.85 0.62
C HIS A 131 4.24 -9.73 1.64
N GLY A 132 3.50 -8.67 1.29
CA GLY A 132 3.21 -7.56 2.21
C GLY A 132 2.44 -8.01 3.45
N ASP A 133 1.44 -8.87 3.27
CA ASP A 133 0.65 -9.43 4.37
C ASP A 133 1.50 -10.29 5.32
N LEU A 134 2.38 -11.13 4.76
CA LEU A 134 3.31 -11.94 5.55
C LEU A 134 4.34 -11.08 6.31
N VAL A 135 4.84 -9.99 5.70
CA VAL A 135 5.71 -9.03 6.40
C VAL A 135 4.95 -8.37 7.55
N ALA A 136 3.71 -7.96 7.34
CA ALA A 136 2.89 -7.36 8.38
C ALA A 136 2.60 -8.34 9.53
N ALA A 137 2.28 -9.60 9.23
CA ALA A 137 2.08 -10.66 10.21
C ALA A 137 3.34 -10.90 11.04
N ALA A 138 4.50 -11.14 10.39
CA ALA A 138 5.76 -11.38 11.06
C ALA A 138 6.24 -10.18 11.91
N THR A 139 5.99 -8.95 11.44
CA THR A 139 6.27 -7.73 12.22
C THR A 139 5.42 -7.67 13.47
N ALA A 140 4.10 -7.89 13.33
CA ALA A 140 3.16 -7.81 14.45
C ALA A 140 3.44 -8.89 15.50
N SER A 141 3.62 -10.15 15.09
CA SER A 141 3.91 -11.27 16.00
C SER A 141 5.26 -11.10 16.71
N THR A 142 6.31 -10.69 16.00
CA THR A 142 7.63 -10.42 16.57
C THR A 142 7.58 -9.28 17.61
N SER A 143 6.87 -8.20 17.29
CA SER A 143 6.70 -7.07 18.21
C SER A 143 5.92 -7.47 19.45
N LEU A 144 4.85 -8.25 19.30
CA LEU A 144 4.04 -8.75 20.39
C LEU A 144 4.84 -9.72 21.29
N ALA A 145 5.62 -10.64 20.71
CA ALA A 145 6.47 -11.55 21.45
C ALA A 145 7.50 -10.78 22.31
N LYS A 146 8.18 -9.80 21.74
CA LYS A 146 9.11 -8.91 22.47
C LYS A 146 8.42 -8.17 23.61
N GLU A 147 7.24 -7.62 23.36
CA GLU A 147 6.45 -6.92 24.40
C GLU A 147 6.10 -7.86 25.56
N ARG A 148 5.59 -9.07 25.25
CA ARG A 148 5.20 -10.07 26.25
C ARG A 148 6.39 -10.57 27.07
N ARG A 149 7.52 -10.83 26.41
CA ARG A 149 8.78 -11.18 27.09
C ARG A 149 9.25 -10.08 28.03
N ARG A 150 9.24 -8.84 27.56
CA ARG A 150 9.60 -7.67 28.38
C ARG A 150 8.68 -7.50 29.58
N ALA A 151 7.37 -7.61 29.40
CA ALA A 151 6.39 -7.54 30.50
C ALA A 151 6.62 -8.64 31.55
N ALA A 152 6.91 -9.87 31.10
CA ALA A 152 7.26 -10.96 31.98
C ALA A 152 8.55 -10.69 32.78
N SER A 153 9.61 -10.20 32.13
CA SER A 153 10.91 -9.94 32.75
C SER A 153 10.87 -8.81 33.80
N THR A 154 9.97 -7.84 33.62
CA THR A 154 9.82 -6.71 34.59
C THR A 154 8.88 -7.00 35.75
N THR A 155 8.19 -8.13 35.76
CA THR A 155 7.27 -8.51 36.84
C THR A 155 8.05 -9.00 38.07
N LEU A 156 7.81 -8.36 39.25
CA LEU A 156 8.52 -8.66 40.49
C LEU A 156 8.00 -9.93 41.17
N ASP A 157 6.70 -10.19 41.09
CA ASP A 157 6.09 -11.40 41.67
C ASP A 157 6.57 -12.65 40.92
N ARG A 158 7.18 -13.58 41.67
CA ARG A 158 7.81 -14.78 41.10
C ARG A 158 6.81 -15.72 40.44
N ALA A 159 5.65 -15.94 41.05
CA ALA A 159 4.65 -16.86 40.55
C ALA A 159 4.00 -16.27 39.28
N ARG A 160 3.65 -15.01 39.32
CA ARG A 160 3.10 -14.28 38.18
C ARG A 160 4.10 -14.18 37.03
N ARG A 161 5.39 -13.97 37.32
CA ARG A 161 6.45 -13.95 36.31
C ARG A 161 6.54 -15.30 35.60
N ALA A 162 6.52 -16.41 36.32
CA ALA A 162 6.59 -17.75 35.70
C ALA A 162 5.43 -17.98 34.72
N THR A 163 4.21 -17.61 35.12
CA THR A 163 3.03 -17.72 34.24
C THR A 163 3.16 -16.81 33.01
N LEU A 164 3.69 -15.59 33.15
CA LEU A 164 3.88 -14.67 32.04
C LEU A 164 4.98 -15.13 31.09
N LEU A 165 6.07 -15.72 31.61
CA LEU A 165 7.13 -16.30 30.78
C LEU A 165 6.61 -17.45 29.93
N GLN A 166 5.86 -18.39 30.54
CA GLN A 166 5.25 -19.49 29.80
C GLN A 166 4.31 -19.01 28.68
N ARG A 167 3.57 -17.93 28.93
CA ARG A 167 2.74 -17.32 27.88
C ARG A 167 3.58 -16.64 26.80
N ALA A 168 4.69 -15.98 27.19
CA ALA A 168 5.59 -15.33 26.25
C ALA A 168 6.23 -16.35 25.28
N GLU A 169 6.55 -17.55 25.75
CA GLU A 169 7.06 -18.64 24.89
C GLU A 169 6.11 -18.97 23.75
N GLY A 170 4.81 -19.07 23.99
CA GLY A 170 3.82 -19.29 22.93
C GLY A 170 3.75 -18.16 21.89
N TYR A 171 3.96 -16.90 22.30
CA TYR A 171 4.06 -15.78 21.36
C TYR A 171 5.37 -15.80 20.57
N GLU A 172 6.46 -16.24 21.19
CA GLU A 172 7.77 -16.39 20.51
C GLU A 172 7.73 -17.52 19.48
N GLU A 173 7.08 -18.63 19.79
CA GLU A 173 6.86 -19.75 18.87
C GLU A 173 6.04 -19.30 17.64
N HIS A 174 4.93 -18.60 17.86
CA HIS A 174 4.13 -18.06 16.77
C HIS A 174 4.87 -17.03 15.91
N ALA A 175 5.65 -16.15 16.53
CA ALA A 175 6.50 -15.21 15.78
C ALA A 175 7.57 -15.93 14.96
N PHE A 176 8.12 -17.03 15.47
CA PHE A 176 9.04 -17.87 14.73
C PHE A 176 8.38 -18.52 13.51
N GLU A 177 7.17 -19.07 13.66
CA GLU A 177 6.41 -19.65 12.55
C GLU A 177 6.12 -18.63 11.46
N ASP A 178 5.65 -17.44 11.79
CA ASP A 178 5.40 -16.35 10.83
C ASP A 178 6.68 -15.94 10.08
N CYS A 179 7.82 -15.87 10.79
CA CYS A 179 9.10 -15.57 10.16
C CYS A 179 9.58 -16.69 9.23
N GLN A 180 9.34 -17.95 9.57
CA GLN A 180 9.66 -19.10 8.72
C GLN A 180 8.77 -19.11 7.46
N GLU A 181 7.49 -18.83 7.59
CA GLU A 181 6.57 -18.72 6.46
C GLU A 181 7.02 -17.60 5.50
N LEU A 182 7.33 -16.42 6.03
CA LEU A 182 7.86 -15.30 5.26
C LEU A 182 9.16 -15.69 4.54
N ARG A 183 10.11 -16.35 5.21
CA ARG A 183 11.35 -16.82 4.61
C ARG A 183 11.10 -17.76 3.44
N ALA A 184 10.24 -18.76 3.65
CA ALA A 184 9.88 -19.72 2.61
C ALA A 184 9.20 -19.04 1.42
N PHE A 185 8.31 -18.08 1.68
CA PHE A 185 7.64 -17.32 0.63
C PHE A 185 8.64 -16.50 -0.20
N ARG A 186 9.56 -15.79 0.45
CA ARG A 186 10.62 -15.02 -0.23
C ARG A 186 11.52 -15.90 -1.07
N SER A 187 11.83 -17.11 -0.60
CA SER A 187 12.57 -18.10 -1.38
C SER A 187 11.82 -18.53 -2.64
N ARG A 188 10.51 -18.75 -2.55
CA ARG A 188 9.65 -19.03 -3.72
C ARG A 188 9.61 -17.85 -4.69
N MET A 189 9.53 -16.60 -4.22
CA MET A 189 9.61 -15.42 -5.07
C MET A 189 10.90 -15.39 -5.88
N ARG A 190 12.05 -15.64 -5.22
CA ARG A 190 13.38 -15.68 -5.89
C ARG A 190 13.46 -16.81 -6.91
N ALA A 191 12.92 -17.99 -6.59
CA ALA A 191 12.85 -19.12 -7.54
C ALA A 191 12.05 -18.80 -8.81
N ARG A 192 11.08 -17.89 -8.71
CA ARG A 192 10.32 -17.33 -9.84
C ARG A 192 11.00 -16.12 -10.48
N SER A 193 12.25 -15.84 -10.18
CA SER A 193 12.98 -14.63 -10.66
C SER A 193 12.35 -13.31 -10.26
N LEU A 194 11.53 -13.29 -9.21
CA LEU A 194 10.99 -12.07 -8.64
C LEU A 194 11.95 -11.54 -7.57
N VAL A 195 12.07 -10.22 -7.47
CA VAL A 195 12.89 -9.54 -6.45
C VAL A 195 12.01 -9.16 -5.27
N PRO A 196 12.10 -9.86 -4.11
CA PRO A 196 11.30 -9.50 -2.94
C PRO A 196 11.68 -8.10 -2.44
N PRO A 197 10.71 -7.28 -1.99
CA PRO A 197 10.99 -5.98 -1.38
C PRO A 197 11.93 -6.09 -0.17
N ALA A 198 12.63 -4.99 0.16
CA ALA A 198 13.44 -4.93 1.36
C ALA A 198 12.57 -5.14 2.62
N LEU A 199 13.10 -5.89 3.59
CA LEU A 199 12.45 -6.08 4.87
C LEU A 199 12.73 -4.90 5.81
N PRO A 200 11.82 -4.61 6.76
CA PRO A 200 12.14 -3.77 7.91
C PRO A 200 13.37 -4.30 8.66
N ASP A 201 14.15 -3.39 9.26
CA ASP A 201 15.39 -3.74 9.98
C ASP A 201 15.17 -4.85 11.03
N GLU A 202 14.04 -4.83 11.70
CA GLU A 202 13.67 -5.81 12.72
C GLU A 202 13.42 -7.23 12.18
N LEU A 203 13.18 -7.38 10.88
CA LEU A 203 13.02 -8.66 10.19
C LEU A 203 14.19 -8.99 9.24
N ALA A 204 15.27 -8.20 9.21
CA ALA A 204 16.39 -8.41 8.31
C ALA A 204 17.04 -9.80 8.44
N PHE A 205 16.94 -10.41 9.64
CA PHE A 205 17.43 -11.77 9.90
C PHE A 205 16.70 -12.86 9.10
N VAL A 206 15.48 -12.60 8.61
CA VAL A 206 14.70 -13.56 7.80
C VAL A 206 15.42 -13.90 6.50
N ASP A 207 16.19 -12.98 5.93
CA ASP A 207 16.98 -13.20 4.70
C ASP A 207 18.38 -13.76 4.96
N GLN A 208 18.81 -13.86 6.21
CA GLN A 208 20.12 -14.44 6.54
C GLN A 208 20.07 -15.97 6.39
N PRO A 209 21.11 -16.61 5.85
CA PRO A 209 21.19 -18.07 5.85
C PRO A 209 21.15 -18.58 7.29
N GLU A 210 20.46 -19.69 7.49
CA GLU A 210 20.50 -20.37 8.79
C GLU A 210 21.95 -20.74 9.08
N THR A 211 22.50 -20.18 10.16
CA THR A 211 23.80 -20.61 10.65
C THR A 211 23.60 -22.03 11.18
N GLU A 212 24.04 -23.04 10.40
CA GLU A 212 24.15 -24.40 10.93
C GLU A 212 25.03 -24.33 12.17
N THR A 213 24.43 -24.41 13.33
CA THR A 213 25.16 -24.68 14.57
C THR A 213 25.69 -26.10 14.42
N HIS A 214 26.93 -26.23 13.88
CA HIS A 214 27.71 -27.43 14.07
C HIS A 214 27.84 -27.63 15.58
N VAL A 215 27.02 -28.50 16.14
CA VAL A 215 27.34 -29.15 17.41
C VAL A 215 28.53 -30.04 17.06
N GLU A 216 29.76 -29.57 17.31
CA GLU A 216 30.89 -30.45 17.36
C GLU A 216 30.67 -31.39 18.56
N ASP A 217 30.20 -32.60 18.27
CA ASP A 217 30.33 -33.72 19.19
C ASP A 217 31.82 -33.93 19.45
N SER A 218 32.31 -33.35 20.53
CA SER A 218 33.64 -33.67 21.06
C SER A 218 33.55 -35.00 21.77
N GLU A 219 34.10 -36.05 21.14
CA GLU A 219 34.48 -37.29 21.80
C GLU A 219 35.53 -37.06 22.90
#